data_187752411bbd361323a37da27ad2057a
#
_entry.id   187752411bbd361323a37da27ad2057a
#
_cell.length_a   1.000
_cell.length_b   1.000
_cell.length_c   1.000
_cell.angle_alpha   90.00
_cell.angle_beta   90.00
_cell.angle_gamma   90.00
#
_symmetry.space_group_name_H-M   'P 1'
#
loop_
_entity.id
_entity.type
_entity.pdbx_description
1 polymer ?
#
loop_
_entity_poly.entity_id
_entity_poly.type
_entity_poly.pdbx_seq_one_letter_code
_entity_poly.pdbx_strand_id
1 'polypeptide(L)'
;MTELDAGLSVRAFFTSRDGGASEGPYAGLNVSFAVGDDSETVAENRKTVARLAGAPTAYMSQVHGATVAVVLDASDAPEADAIITTTPGLALAVAVADCVPILAHELTSGAVAAIHAGRRGVEAGVVGAAIAALRGAAPGDAVIEASVGPAICGACYEVPLEMREAVALVVPQARATSAWGTPSLDLGAAVEAQLRAAGVERVHRVGGCTRESPDLYSHRRDGVTGRFAGVIRCETRPSQ
;
A
#
# COMPACT_ATOMS: atom_id res chain seq x y z
N MET A 1 19.90 -1.29 2.99
CA MET A 1 18.43 -1.23 2.93
C MET A 1 18.06 -0.03 2.12
N THR A 2 17.30 -0.22 1.07
CA THR A 2 16.86 0.88 0.20
C THR A 2 15.44 1.26 0.58
N GLU A 3 15.25 2.50 1.01
CA GLU A 3 13.93 3.13 1.15
C GLU A 3 13.66 3.95 -0.11
N LEU A 4 12.43 3.86 -0.61
CA LEU A 4 11.91 4.72 -1.66
C LEU A 4 11.05 5.77 -0.97
N ASP A 5 11.49 7.03 -0.99
CA ASP A 5 10.72 8.15 -0.45
C ASP A 5 9.36 8.24 -1.16
N ALA A 6 8.29 8.33 -0.39
CA ALA A 6 6.93 8.44 -0.93
C ALA A 6 6.61 9.84 -1.49
N GLY A 7 7.42 10.85 -1.24
CA GLY A 7 7.23 12.22 -1.71
C GLY A 7 6.11 12.97 -0.99
N LEU A 8 5.67 12.50 0.17
CA LEU A 8 4.64 13.16 0.99
C LEU A 8 5.29 14.14 1.99
N SER A 9 4.49 15.06 2.51
CA SER A 9 4.93 16.09 3.45
C SER A 9 5.17 15.57 4.88
N VAL A 10 4.95 14.27 5.13
CA VAL A 10 5.23 13.55 6.38
C VAL A 10 6.18 12.40 6.11
N ARG A 11 6.75 11.80 7.17
CA ARG A 11 7.59 10.60 7.03
C ARG A 11 6.77 9.46 6.39
N ALA A 12 7.06 9.16 5.12
CA ALA A 12 6.42 8.10 4.36
C ALA A 12 7.40 7.50 3.35
N PHE A 13 7.40 6.16 3.21
CA PHE A 13 8.33 5.46 2.32
C PHE A 13 7.81 4.07 1.96
N PHE A 14 8.41 3.48 0.92
CA PHE A 14 8.26 2.07 0.59
C PHE A 14 9.59 1.36 0.82
N THR A 15 9.56 0.16 1.41
CA THR A 15 10.79 -0.63 1.61
C THR A 15 11.11 -1.44 0.35
N SER A 16 12.40 -1.75 0.15
CA SER A 16 12.80 -2.86 -0.72
C SER A 16 12.76 -4.17 0.08
N ARG A 17 13.16 -5.27 -0.58
CA ARG A 17 13.37 -6.56 0.10
C ARG A 17 14.70 -6.63 0.87
N ASP A 18 15.60 -5.66 0.72
CA ASP A 18 16.92 -5.68 1.34
C ASP A 18 16.90 -5.45 2.85
N GLY A 19 17.89 -6.02 3.54
CA GLY A 19 18.24 -5.66 4.92
C GLY A 19 17.35 -6.28 6.00
N GLY A 20 16.63 -7.35 5.69
CA GLY A 20 15.92 -8.19 6.66
C GLY A 20 16.66 -9.48 6.99
N ALA A 21 16.06 -10.29 7.84
CA ALA A 21 16.60 -11.56 8.34
C ALA A 21 15.93 -12.80 7.73
N SER A 22 14.89 -12.65 6.90
CA SER A 22 14.23 -13.79 6.25
C SER A 22 15.13 -14.45 5.22
N GLU A 23 14.95 -15.76 5.03
CA GLU A 23 15.74 -16.59 4.14
C GLU A 23 14.89 -17.31 3.08
N GLY A 24 15.52 -18.05 2.18
CA GLY A 24 14.85 -18.84 1.14
C GLY A 24 13.95 -17.99 0.24
N PRO A 25 12.69 -18.39 -0.03
CA PRO A 25 11.77 -17.63 -0.89
C PRO A 25 11.38 -16.27 -0.29
N TYR A 26 11.57 -16.07 1.01
CA TYR A 26 11.29 -14.85 1.73
C TYR A 26 12.53 -13.96 1.93
N ALA A 27 13.69 -14.34 1.38
CA ALA A 27 14.98 -13.73 1.66
C ALA A 27 14.93 -12.21 1.64
N GLY A 28 15.29 -11.60 2.78
CA GLY A 28 15.31 -10.15 3.04
C GLY A 28 14.27 -9.67 4.02
N LEU A 29 13.72 -8.47 3.79
CA LEU A 29 12.84 -7.76 4.73
C LEU A 29 11.36 -8.13 4.53
N ASN A 30 11.02 -9.42 4.69
CA ASN A 30 9.62 -9.84 4.67
C ASN A 30 8.89 -9.36 5.94
N VAL A 31 7.77 -8.65 5.75
CA VAL A 31 6.96 -8.11 6.86
C VAL A 31 5.65 -8.87 7.08
N SER A 32 5.36 -9.90 6.31
CA SER A 32 4.08 -10.61 6.36
C SER A 32 4.16 -11.92 7.14
N PHE A 33 3.30 -12.08 8.14
CA PHE A 33 3.07 -13.36 8.82
C PHE A 33 2.24 -14.36 8.00
N ALA A 34 1.56 -13.90 6.94
CA ALA A 34 0.58 -14.71 6.20
C ALA A 34 1.15 -15.49 5.01
N VAL A 35 2.49 -15.51 4.84
CA VAL A 35 3.12 -16.12 3.66
C VAL A 35 3.81 -17.45 3.94
N GLY A 36 3.91 -17.86 5.23
CA GLY A 36 4.53 -19.11 5.64
C GLY A 36 6.02 -18.98 6.02
N ASP A 37 6.50 -17.76 6.25
CA ASP A 37 7.83 -17.49 6.78
C ASP A 37 7.89 -17.72 8.30
N ASP A 38 9.10 -17.78 8.86
CA ASP A 38 9.28 -17.89 10.30
C ASP A 38 8.78 -16.65 11.04
N SER A 39 7.90 -16.87 12.03
CA SER A 39 7.22 -15.76 12.71
C SER A 39 8.14 -14.90 13.58
N GLU A 40 9.19 -15.46 14.16
CA GLU A 40 10.17 -14.69 14.95
C GLU A 40 10.99 -13.79 14.03
N THR A 41 11.38 -14.31 12.89
CA THR A 41 12.10 -13.57 11.85
C THR A 41 11.25 -12.42 11.28
N VAL A 42 9.97 -12.66 10.99
CA VAL A 42 9.05 -11.61 10.54
C VAL A 42 8.87 -10.54 11.61
N ALA A 43 8.78 -10.93 12.89
CA ALA A 43 8.68 -9.97 13.99
C ALA A 43 9.92 -9.09 14.09
N GLU A 44 11.14 -9.63 13.87
CA GLU A 44 12.38 -8.84 13.85
C GLU A 44 12.44 -7.90 12.63
N ASN A 45 11.98 -8.35 11.47
CA ASN A 45 11.84 -7.51 10.29
C ASN A 45 10.89 -6.33 10.54
N ARG A 46 9.74 -6.57 11.18
CA ARG A 46 8.82 -5.49 11.57
C ARG A 46 9.41 -4.49 12.56
N LYS A 47 10.24 -4.94 13.51
CA LYS A 47 11.00 -4.03 14.38
C LYS A 47 11.98 -3.18 13.57
N THR A 48 12.59 -3.74 12.56
CA THR A 48 13.45 -2.99 11.64
C THR A 48 12.66 -1.91 10.91
N VAL A 49 11.46 -2.22 10.38
CA VAL A 49 10.56 -1.24 9.76
C VAL A 49 10.14 -0.15 10.77
N ALA A 50 9.80 -0.50 12.00
CA ALA A 50 9.44 0.47 13.03
C ALA A 50 10.60 1.42 13.37
N ARG A 51 11.85 0.92 13.40
CA ARG A 51 13.05 1.77 13.55
C ARG A 51 13.22 2.76 12.40
N LEU A 52 12.95 2.33 11.15
CA LEU A 52 12.99 3.20 9.97
C LEU A 52 11.89 4.26 10.01
N ALA A 53 10.69 3.89 10.43
CA ALA A 53 9.58 4.81 10.63
C ALA A 53 9.85 5.82 11.77
N GLY A 54 10.75 5.46 12.71
CA GLY A 54 10.97 6.21 13.95
C GLY A 54 9.73 6.21 14.86
N ALA A 55 8.90 5.15 14.78
CA ALA A 55 7.62 5.05 15.49
C ALA A 55 7.16 3.59 15.62
N PRO A 56 6.38 3.26 16.66
CA PRO A 56 5.58 2.04 16.68
C PRO A 56 4.72 1.96 15.41
N THR A 57 4.62 0.77 14.82
CA THR A 57 4.00 0.59 13.50
C THR A 57 2.87 -0.43 13.56
N ALA A 58 1.66 -0.02 13.23
CA ALA A 58 0.49 -0.88 13.10
C ALA A 58 0.39 -1.50 11.70
N TYR A 59 -0.09 -2.72 11.65
CA TYR A 59 -0.36 -3.47 10.42
C TYR A 59 -1.81 -3.94 10.41
N MET A 60 -2.39 -4.11 9.23
CA MET A 60 -3.72 -4.72 9.06
C MET A 60 -3.61 -6.18 8.61
N SER A 61 -4.65 -6.96 8.87
CA SER A 61 -4.89 -8.28 8.30
C SER A 61 -5.66 -8.11 6.98
N GLN A 62 -4.93 -8.13 5.86
CA GLN A 62 -5.46 -7.80 4.53
C GLN A 62 -6.29 -8.94 3.95
N VAL A 63 -7.51 -8.65 3.49
CA VAL A 63 -8.49 -9.63 2.97
C VAL A 63 -8.89 -9.37 1.52
N HIS A 64 -8.28 -8.38 0.87
CA HIS A 64 -8.59 -7.93 -0.50
C HIS A 64 -10.02 -7.40 -0.64
N GLY A 65 -10.56 -6.77 0.40
CA GLY A 65 -11.85 -6.11 0.46
C GLY A 65 -11.76 -4.59 0.34
N ALA A 66 -12.74 -3.88 0.93
CA ALA A 66 -12.79 -2.43 0.99
C ALA A 66 -13.05 -1.89 2.42
N THR A 67 -12.84 -2.73 3.44
CA THR A 67 -13.02 -2.34 4.84
C THR A 67 -11.92 -1.35 5.24
N VAL A 68 -12.32 -0.27 5.89
CA VAL A 68 -11.44 0.74 6.48
C VAL A 68 -11.57 0.69 7.99
N ALA A 69 -10.45 0.65 8.69
CA ALA A 69 -10.42 0.65 10.16
C ALA A 69 -9.62 1.84 10.70
N VAL A 70 -10.07 2.37 11.84
CA VAL A 70 -9.31 3.36 12.62
C VAL A 70 -8.40 2.61 13.57
N VAL A 71 -7.12 3.01 13.63
CA VAL A 71 -6.09 2.42 14.46
C VAL A 71 -5.59 3.46 15.46
N LEU A 72 -5.53 3.09 16.72
CA LEU A 72 -5.10 3.96 17.82
C LEU A 72 -3.78 3.52 18.45
N ASP A 73 -3.41 2.24 18.26
CA ASP A 73 -2.21 1.64 18.84
C ASP A 73 -1.53 0.69 17.83
N ALA A 74 -0.23 0.49 18.00
CA ALA A 74 0.56 -0.38 17.13
C ALA A 74 0.23 -1.89 17.31
N SER A 75 -0.42 -2.28 18.39
CA SER A 75 -0.90 -3.63 18.62
C SER A 75 -2.23 -3.93 17.89
N ASP A 76 -2.92 -2.90 17.40
CA ASP A 76 -4.13 -3.09 16.59
C ASP A 76 -3.76 -3.81 15.28
N ALA A 77 -4.49 -4.87 14.96
CA ALA A 77 -4.31 -5.64 13.73
C ALA A 77 -5.67 -5.97 13.10
N PRO A 78 -6.47 -4.95 12.72
CA PRO A 78 -7.82 -5.15 12.23
C PRO A 78 -7.84 -5.92 10.91
N GLU A 79 -8.90 -6.70 10.68
CA GLU A 79 -9.21 -7.27 9.38
C GLU A 79 -9.75 -6.14 8.48
N ALA A 80 -8.89 -5.61 7.62
CA ALA A 80 -9.17 -4.45 6.78
C ALA A 80 -8.21 -4.41 5.58
N ASP A 81 -8.52 -3.58 4.59
CA ASP A 81 -7.64 -3.27 3.47
C ASP A 81 -7.26 -1.78 3.41
N ALA A 82 -7.73 -1.00 4.37
CA ALA A 82 -7.20 0.33 4.66
C ALA A 82 -7.22 0.56 6.17
N ILE A 83 -6.19 1.20 6.68
CA ILE A 83 -6.12 1.67 8.07
C ILE A 83 -5.80 3.16 8.07
N ILE A 84 -6.44 3.88 8.99
CA ILE A 84 -6.23 5.31 9.20
C ILE A 84 -5.92 5.60 10.67
N THR A 85 -5.17 6.65 10.93
CA THR A 85 -4.94 7.14 12.29
C THR A 85 -4.80 8.65 12.32
N THR A 86 -5.19 9.23 13.45
CA THR A 86 -4.90 10.61 13.86
C THR A 86 -3.97 10.64 15.08
N THR A 87 -3.47 9.49 15.54
CA THR A 87 -2.62 9.35 16.73
C THR A 87 -1.20 9.79 16.40
N PRO A 88 -0.71 10.92 16.93
CA PRO A 88 0.64 11.39 16.67
C PRO A 88 1.70 10.38 17.16
N GLY A 89 2.74 10.18 16.37
CA GLY A 89 3.81 9.24 16.68
C GLY A 89 3.48 7.77 16.40
N LEU A 90 2.31 7.46 15.83
CA LEU A 90 1.98 6.13 15.33
C LEU A 90 2.27 6.05 13.82
N ALA A 91 2.89 4.97 13.37
CA ALA A 91 3.04 4.65 11.97
C ALA A 91 2.05 3.56 11.53
N LEU A 92 1.62 3.62 10.29
CA LEU A 92 0.79 2.62 9.62
C LEU A 92 1.59 1.94 8.52
N ALA A 93 1.37 0.64 8.32
CA ALA A 93 2.02 -0.13 7.28
C ALA A 93 1.03 -0.98 6.46
N VAL A 94 1.27 -1.03 5.16
CA VAL A 94 0.63 -1.94 4.21
C VAL A 94 1.66 -2.90 3.64
N ALA A 95 1.35 -4.20 3.57
CA ALA A 95 2.27 -5.24 3.11
C ALA A 95 1.85 -5.73 1.71
N VAL A 96 2.77 -5.71 0.73
CA VAL A 96 2.44 -6.03 -0.66
C VAL A 96 3.53 -6.85 -1.37
N ALA A 97 3.10 -7.60 -2.37
CA ALA A 97 3.89 -8.14 -3.48
C ALA A 97 2.94 -8.20 -4.68
N ASP A 98 3.03 -7.23 -5.57
CA ASP A 98 2.24 -6.95 -6.77
C ASP A 98 1.00 -6.07 -6.58
N CYS A 99 0.21 -6.21 -5.50
CA CYS A 99 -0.89 -5.28 -5.20
C CYS A 99 -0.36 -3.86 -5.01
N VAL A 100 -1.21 -2.86 -5.23
CA VAL A 100 -0.82 -1.44 -5.16
C VAL A 100 -0.87 -0.97 -3.71
N PRO A 101 0.27 -0.58 -3.11
CA PRO A 101 0.29 0.09 -1.81
C PRO A 101 0.04 1.59 -2.03
N ILE A 102 -0.82 2.19 -1.21
CA ILE A 102 -1.10 3.61 -1.25
C ILE A 102 -0.89 4.18 0.15
N LEU A 103 -0.20 5.30 0.23
CA LEU A 103 -0.03 6.10 1.43
C LEU A 103 -0.71 7.44 1.21
N ALA A 104 -1.52 7.89 2.16
CA ALA A 104 -2.23 9.17 2.03
C ALA A 104 -2.13 9.98 3.34
N HIS A 105 -2.02 11.29 3.18
CA HIS A 105 -1.89 12.24 4.27
C HIS A 105 -2.91 13.38 4.09
N GLU A 106 -3.66 13.69 5.13
CA GLU A 106 -4.56 14.82 5.20
C GLU A 106 -3.84 15.99 5.89
N LEU A 107 -3.65 17.09 5.14
CA LEU A 107 -2.75 18.19 5.53
C LEU A 107 -3.28 19.02 6.70
N THR A 108 -4.59 19.05 6.94
CA THR A 108 -5.21 19.89 7.97
C THR A 108 -5.22 19.20 9.33
N SER A 109 -5.65 17.95 9.42
CA SER A 109 -5.69 17.17 10.67
C SER A 109 -4.38 16.47 10.99
N GLY A 110 -3.53 16.24 9.97
CA GLY A 110 -2.36 15.40 10.07
C GLY A 110 -2.70 13.89 10.06
N ALA A 111 -3.94 13.54 9.78
CA ALA A 111 -4.36 12.15 9.66
C ALA A 111 -3.66 11.45 8.50
N VAL A 112 -3.32 10.18 8.70
CA VAL A 112 -2.64 9.37 7.68
C VAL A 112 -3.39 8.08 7.41
N ALA A 113 -3.20 7.52 6.21
CA ALA A 113 -3.74 6.25 5.80
C ALA A 113 -2.70 5.37 5.10
N ALA A 114 -2.76 4.06 5.36
CA ALA A 114 -2.10 3.02 4.59
C ALA A 114 -3.16 2.12 3.96
N ILE A 115 -3.13 1.94 2.63
CA ILE A 115 -4.21 1.32 1.86
C ILE A 115 -3.63 0.20 0.99
N HIS A 116 -4.25 -0.96 1.03
CA HIS A 116 -3.97 -2.11 0.19
C HIS A 116 -4.98 -2.19 -0.96
N ALA A 117 -4.54 -1.90 -2.17
CA ALA A 117 -5.39 -1.96 -3.36
C ALA A 117 -4.99 -3.14 -4.26
N GLY A 118 -5.43 -4.33 -3.90
CA GLY A 118 -5.43 -5.49 -4.79
C GLY A 118 -6.59 -5.41 -5.81
N ARG A 119 -6.61 -6.25 -6.82
CA ARG A 119 -7.67 -6.23 -7.87
C ARG A 119 -9.08 -6.20 -7.27
N ARG A 120 -9.40 -7.10 -6.34
CA ARG A 120 -10.73 -7.17 -5.71
C ARG A 120 -11.05 -5.91 -4.89
N GLY A 121 -10.06 -5.36 -4.19
CA GLY A 121 -10.20 -4.11 -3.43
C GLY A 121 -10.46 -2.91 -4.35
N VAL A 122 -9.79 -2.84 -5.50
CA VAL A 122 -10.04 -1.81 -6.53
C VAL A 122 -11.49 -1.91 -7.06
N GLU A 123 -11.95 -3.12 -7.38
CA GLU A 123 -13.35 -3.36 -7.81
C GLU A 123 -14.36 -2.98 -6.72
N ALA A 124 -14.02 -3.26 -5.45
CA ALA A 124 -14.88 -2.96 -4.30
C ALA A 124 -14.81 -1.49 -3.84
N GLY A 125 -13.91 -0.68 -4.42
CA GLY A 125 -13.81 0.76 -4.13
C GLY A 125 -13.03 1.12 -2.86
N VAL A 126 -12.04 0.30 -2.45
CA VAL A 126 -11.22 0.53 -1.25
C VAL A 126 -10.57 1.91 -1.22
N VAL A 127 -10.14 2.42 -2.36
CA VAL A 127 -9.50 3.75 -2.47
C VAL A 127 -10.47 4.85 -2.09
N GLY A 128 -11.67 4.85 -2.68
CA GLY A 128 -12.71 5.83 -2.36
C GLY A 128 -13.16 5.77 -0.90
N ALA A 129 -13.32 4.55 -0.35
CA ALA A 129 -13.69 4.33 1.05
C ALA A 129 -12.62 4.89 2.00
N ALA A 130 -11.34 4.62 1.73
CA ALA A 130 -10.23 5.11 2.56
C ALA A 130 -10.11 6.64 2.51
N ILE A 131 -10.22 7.27 1.32
CA ILE A 131 -10.15 8.72 1.18
C ILE A 131 -11.35 9.40 1.86
N ALA A 132 -12.56 8.82 1.77
CA ALA A 132 -13.73 9.33 2.47
C ALA A 132 -13.54 9.27 4.00
N ALA A 133 -13.01 8.16 4.53
CA ALA A 133 -12.71 8.01 5.95
C ALA A 133 -11.63 9.02 6.41
N LEU A 134 -10.58 9.20 5.62
CA LEU A 134 -9.51 10.16 5.91
C LEU A 134 -10.04 11.61 5.95
N ARG A 135 -10.94 11.97 5.02
CA ARG A 135 -11.64 13.26 5.05
C ARG A 135 -12.50 13.45 6.29
N GLY A 136 -13.17 12.38 6.71
CA GLY A 136 -14.00 12.41 7.93
C GLY A 136 -13.21 12.66 9.22
N ALA A 137 -11.88 12.47 9.19
CA ALA A 137 -10.98 12.75 10.31
C ALA A 137 -10.57 14.23 10.39
N ALA A 138 -10.85 15.04 9.36
CA ALA A 138 -10.48 16.45 9.29
C ALA A 138 -11.71 17.37 9.46
N PRO A 139 -11.58 18.53 10.12
CA PRO A 139 -12.60 19.56 10.10
C PRO A 139 -12.53 20.35 8.78
N GLY A 140 -13.68 20.60 8.16
CA GLY A 140 -13.79 21.45 6.96
C GLY A 140 -13.29 20.79 5.66
N ASP A 141 -12.75 21.61 4.75
CA ASP A 141 -12.28 21.14 3.44
C ASP A 141 -10.92 20.46 3.57
N ALA A 142 -10.94 19.14 3.63
CA ALA A 142 -9.75 18.31 3.74
C ALA A 142 -8.94 18.33 2.44
N VAL A 143 -7.67 18.74 2.54
CA VAL A 143 -6.68 18.64 1.45
C VAL A 143 -5.84 17.38 1.66
N ILE A 144 -5.94 16.46 0.71
CA ILE A 144 -5.26 15.17 0.79
C ILE A 144 -4.19 15.08 -0.30
N GLU A 145 -3.00 14.62 0.09
CA GLU A 145 -1.98 14.14 -0.82
C GLU A 145 -1.84 12.63 -0.71
N ALA A 146 -1.47 11.95 -1.78
CA ALA A 146 -1.29 10.50 -1.79
C ALA A 146 -0.06 10.08 -2.59
N SER A 147 0.50 8.94 -2.21
CA SER A 147 1.59 8.29 -2.95
C SER A 147 1.20 6.86 -3.30
N VAL A 148 1.34 6.52 -4.57
CA VAL A 148 1.14 5.19 -5.12
C VAL A 148 2.50 4.53 -5.27
N GLY A 149 2.75 3.46 -4.52
CA GLY A 149 4.03 2.77 -4.48
C GLY A 149 4.21 1.70 -5.56
N PRO A 150 5.34 0.95 -5.50
CA PRO A 150 5.64 -0.09 -6.45
C PRO A 150 4.56 -1.18 -6.49
N ALA A 151 4.18 -1.58 -7.70
CA ALA A 151 3.16 -2.60 -7.94
C ALA A 151 3.44 -3.33 -9.26
N ILE A 152 2.73 -4.40 -9.54
CA ILE A 152 2.83 -5.02 -10.87
C ILE A 152 2.21 -4.09 -11.92
N CYS A 153 2.92 -3.84 -13.02
CA CYS A 153 2.44 -2.96 -14.08
C CYS A 153 1.48 -3.66 -15.06
N GLY A 154 0.76 -2.87 -15.84
CA GLY A 154 -0.16 -3.37 -16.84
C GLY A 154 0.50 -4.25 -17.92
N ALA A 155 1.78 -4.02 -18.22
CA ALA A 155 2.52 -4.86 -19.16
C ALA A 155 2.81 -6.26 -18.60
N CYS A 156 2.78 -6.45 -17.27
CA CYS A 156 3.15 -7.69 -16.60
C CYS A 156 1.98 -8.44 -15.95
N TYR A 157 0.84 -7.78 -15.71
CA TYR A 157 -0.29 -8.36 -14.96
C TYR A 157 -1.33 -8.98 -15.89
N GLU A 158 -0.97 -10.07 -16.55
CA GLU A 158 -1.89 -10.86 -17.39
C GLU A 158 -3.02 -11.46 -16.57
N VAL A 159 -4.22 -11.38 -17.11
CA VAL A 159 -5.44 -11.96 -16.53
C VAL A 159 -6.33 -12.53 -17.65
N PRO A 160 -7.28 -13.44 -17.34
CA PRO A 160 -8.29 -13.85 -18.32
C PRO A 160 -9.07 -12.66 -18.88
N LEU A 161 -9.47 -12.75 -20.15
CA LEU A 161 -10.22 -11.69 -20.84
C LEU A 161 -11.46 -11.25 -20.04
N GLU A 162 -12.24 -12.22 -19.57
CA GLU A 162 -13.45 -11.97 -18.78
C GLU A 162 -13.15 -11.15 -17.50
N MET A 163 -12.04 -11.44 -16.83
CA MET A 163 -11.62 -10.72 -15.64
C MET A 163 -11.23 -9.28 -15.99
N ARG A 164 -10.45 -9.06 -17.08
CA ARG A 164 -10.12 -7.71 -17.55
C ARG A 164 -11.36 -6.89 -17.83
N GLU A 165 -12.32 -7.49 -18.57
CA GLU A 165 -13.56 -6.79 -18.93
C GLU A 165 -14.41 -6.47 -17.71
N ALA A 166 -14.53 -7.40 -16.75
CA ALA A 166 -15.28 -7.17 -15.51
C ALA A 166 -14.68 -6.01 -14.69
N VAL A 167 -13.37 -5.98 -14.51
CA VAL A 167 -12.70 -4.86 -13.81
C VAL A 167 -12.85 -3.55 -14.57
N ALA A 168 -12.69 -3.57 -15.90
CA ALA A 168 -12.79 -2.38 -16.74
C ALA A 168 -14.21 -1.79 -16.81
N LEU A 169 -15.26 -2.57 -16.53
CA LEU A 169 -16.61 -2.03 -16.36
C LEU A 169 -16.72 -1.13 -15.12
N VAL A 170 -15.98 -1.43 -14.05
CA VAL A 170 -15.97 -0.65 -12.81
C VAL A 170 -14.96 0.48 -12.90
N VAL A 171 -13.74 0.21 -13.37
CA VAL A 171 -12.66 1.17 -13.53
C VAL A 171 -12.05 1.02 -14.92
N PRO A 172 -12.52 1.78 -15.93
CA PRO A 172 -12.04 1.67 -17.32
C PRO A 172 -10.53 1.83 -17.48
N GLN A 173 -9.89 2.62 -16.62
CA GLN A 173 -8.44 2.88 -16.62
C GLN A 173 -7.60 1.63 -16.27
N ALA A 174 -8.21 0.61 -15.68
CA ALA A 174 -7.54 -0.67 -15.42
C ALA A 174 -7.28 -1.50 -16.68
N ARG A 175 -7.99 -1.22 -17.79
CA ARG A 175 -7.85 -1.99 -19.04
C ARG A 175 -6.45 -1.84 -19.62
N ALA A 176 -5.75 -2.94 -19.79
CA ALA A 176 -4.42 -2.98 -20.38
C ALA A 176 -4.23 -4.17 -21.33
N THR A 177 -3.10 -4.16 -22.01
CA THR A 177 -2.60 -5.27 -22.82
C THR A 177 -1.16 -5.54 -22.35
N SER A 178 -0.84 -6.80 -22.11
CA SER A 178 0.48 -7.19 -21.63
C SER A 178 1.55 -7.02 -22.71
N ALA A 179 2.82 -7.11 -22.30
CA ALA A 179 3.96 -7.11 -23.24
C ALA A 179 3.91 -8.28 -24.25
N TRP A 180 3.11 -9.30 -23.97
CA TRP A 180 2.92 -10.48 -24.85
C TRP A 180 1.65 -10.41 -25.71
N GLY A 181 0.93 -9.26 -25.67
CA GLY A 181 -0.29 -9.06 -26.45
C GLY A 181 -1.54 -9.70 -25.84
N THR A 182 -1.49 -10.19 -24.61
CA THR A 182 -2.61 -10.81 -23.91
C THR A 182 -3.40 -9.79 -23.06
N PRO A 183 -4.67 -10.10 -22.68
CA PRO A 183 -5.41 -9.26 -21.75
C PRO A 183 -4.68 -9.08 -20.43
N SER A 184 -4.65 -7.85 -19.91
CA SER A 184 -4.00 -7.52 -18.65
C SER A 184 -4.71 -6.38 -17.92
N LEU A 185 -4.30 -6.11 -16.68
CA LEU A 185 -4.82 -5.02 -15.86
C LEU A 185 -3.67 -4.10 -15.40
N ASP A 186 -3.88 -2.79 -15.49
CA ASP A 186 -3.06 -1.77 -14.84
C ASP A 186 -3.77 -1.27 -13.59
N LEU A 187 -3.48 -1.91 -12.45
CA LEU A 187 -4.06 -1.50 -11.17
C LEU A 187 -3.52 -0.15 -10.68
N GLY A 188 -2.30 0.21 -11.07
CA GLY A 188 -1.73 1.51 -10.75
C GLY A 188 -2.53 2.64 -11.41
N ALA A 189 -2.84 2.51 -12.70
CA ALA A 189 -3.69 3.47 -13.43
C ALA A 189 -5.12 3.53 -12.86
N ALA A 190 -5.68 2.37 -12.48
CA ALA A 190 -6.99 2.31 -11.84
C ALA A 190 -7.03 3.06 -10.50
N VAL A 191 -6.03 2.84 -9.64
CA VAL A 191 -5.88 3.50 -8.35
C VAL A 191 -5.74 5.01 -8.52
N GLU A 192 -4.90 5.47 -9.44
CA GLU A 192 -4.75 6.91 -9.72
C GLU A 192 -6.08 7.55 -10.16
N ALA A 193 -6.83 6.86 -11.02
CA ALA A 193 -8.15 7.33 -11.45
C ALA A 193 -9.14 7.42 -10.27
N GLN A 194 -9.15 6.42 -9.38
CA GLN A 194 -9.99 6.42 -8.19
C GLN A 194 -9.58 7.51 -7.19
N LEU A 195 -8.28 7.76 -6.97
CA LEU A 195 -7.78 8.85 -6.14
C LEU A 195 -8.24 10.21 -6.67
N ARG A 196 -8.10 10.44 -7.99
CA ARG A 196 -8.55 11.69 -8.62
C ARG A 196 -10.06 11.85 -8.56
N ALA A 197 -10.83 10.78 -8.81
CA ALA A 197 -12.29 10.79 -8.68
C ALA A 197 -12.73 11.08 -7.24
N ALA A 198 -11.94 10.66 -6.24
CA ALA A 198 -12.13 11.01 -4.83
C ALA A 198 -11.63 12.43 -4.48
N GLY A 199 -11.17 13.24 -5.45
CA GLY A 199 -10.74 14.62 -5.26
C GLY A 199 -9.34 14.76 -4.65
N VAL A 200 -8.47 13.77 -4.81
CA VAL A 200 -7.05 13.87 -4.46
C VAL A 200 -6.28 14.44 -5.65
N GLU A 201 -5.84 15.69 -5.54
CA GLU A 201 -5.16 16.39 -6.63
C GLU A 201 -3.65 16.08 -6.67
N ARG A 202 -3.03 15.93 -5.49
CA ARG A 202 -1.60 15.65 -5.34
C ARG A 202 -1.37 14.15 -5.23
N VAL A 203 -1.06 13.51 -6.36
CA VAL A 203 -0.76 12.07 -6.43
C VAL A 203 0.67 11.90 -6.92
N HIS A 204 1.52 11.33 -6.08
CA HIS A 204 2.87 10.91 -6.41
C HIS A 204 2.85 9.46 -6.88
N ARG A 205 3.71 9.12 -7.81
CA ARG A 205 3.94 7.74 -8.22
C ARG A 205 5.41 7.41 -7.99
N VAL A 206 5.67 6.37 -7.19
CA VAL A 206 7.00 6.01 -6.73
C VAL A 206 7.32 4.57 -7.08
N GLY A 207 8.54 4.34 -7.53
CA GLY A 207 9.02 3.01 -7.87
C GLY A 207 8.54 2.53 -9.24
N GLY A 208 8.69 1.22 -9.48
CA GLY A 208 8.43 0.58 -10.76
C GLY A 208 7.64 -0.71 -10.60
N CYS A 209 7.75 -1.56 -11.63
CA CYS A 209 7.07 -2.85 -11.66
C CYS A 209 7.74 -3.85 -10.71
N THR A 210 6.97 -4.42 -9.78
CA THR A 210 7.46 -5.44 -8.83
C THR A 210 7.96 -6.69 -9.53
N ARG A 211 7.32 -7.10 -10.64
CA ARG A 211 7.73 -8.29 -11.40
C ARG A 211 9.08 -8.10 -12.10
N GLU A 212 9.38 -6.89 -12.53
CA GLU A 212 10.61 -6.55 -13.26
C GLU A 212 11.77 -6.21 -12.33
N SER A 213 11.50 -5.74 -11.10
CA SER A 213 12.52 -5.36 -10.13
C SER A 213 12.97 -6.56 -9.28
N PRO A 214 14.27 -6.90 -9.28
CA PRO A 214 14.82 -7.92 -8.38
C PRO A 214 14.82 -7.46 -6.91
N ASP A 215 14.77 -6.15 -6.66
CA ASP A 215 14.81 -5.54 -5.32
C ASP A 215 13.45 -5.54 -4.61
N LEU A 216 12.40 -6.04 -5.29
CA LEU A 216 11.04 -6.10 -4.76
C LEU A 216 10.51 -7.54 -4.79
N TYR A 217 9.68 -7.87 -3.81
CA TYR A 217 8.93 -9.12 -3.84
C TYR A 217 7.83 -9.06 -4.90
N SER A 218 7.65 -10.14 -5.66
CA SER A 218 6.57 -10.28 -6.63
C SER A 218 5.99 -11.68 -6.59
N HIS A 219 4.73 -11.78 -6.23
CA HIS A 219 4.00 -13.04 -6.23
C HIS A 219 3.84 -13.61 -7.66
N ARG A 220 3.64 -12.73 -8.64
CA ARG A 220 3.50 -13.12 -10.06
C ARG A 220 4.79 -13.69 -10.63
N ARG A 221 5.96 -13.20 -10.19
CA ARG A 221 7.26 -13.69 -10.62
C ARG A 221 7.64 -14.97 -9.88
N ASP A 222 7.51 -14.98 -8.55
CA ASP A 222 8.15 -15.94 -7.67
C ASP A 222 7.19 -16.98 -7.08
N GLY A 223 5.87 -16.76 -7.14
CA GLY A 223 4.86 -17.60 -6.49
C GLY A 223 4.91 -17.46 -4.96
N VAL A 224 5.69 -18.30 -4.29
CA VAL A 224 5.95 -18.16 -2.86
C VAL A 224 7.01 -17.10 -2.64
N THR A 225 6.68 -16.02 -1.91
CA THR A 225 7.58 -14.89 -1.70
C THR A 225 7.15 -14.03 -0.51
N GLY A 226 8.06 -13.19 -0.02
CA GLY A 226 7.78 -12.21 1.05
C GLY A 226 6.87 -11.06 0.60
N ARG A 227 6.71 -10.10 1.53
CA ARG A 227 6.01 -8.83 1.29
C ARG A 227 6.90 -7.67 1.75
N PHE A 228 7.03 -6.64 0.91
CA PHE A 228 7.61 -5.37 1.32
C PHE A 228 6.53 -4.45 1.89
N ALA A 229 6.92 -3.35 2.53
CA ALA A 229 6.00 -2.45 3.20
C ALA A 229 5.92 -1.08 2.53
N GLY A 230 4.71 -0.51 2.44
CA GLY A 230 4.51 0.94 2.41
C GLY A 230 4.22 1.43 3.82
N VAL A 231 4.91 2.48 4.26
CA VAL A 231 4.86 2.97 5.66
C VAL A 231 4.63 4.48 5.67
N ILE A 232 3.72 4.93 6.53
CA ILE A 232 3.46 6.36 6.75
C ILE A 232 3.28 6.63 8.23
N ARG A 233 3.88 7.72 8.74
CA ARG A 233 3.80 8.12 10.14
C ARG A 233 2.91 9.35 10.33
N CYS A 234 2.00 9.27 11.28
CA CYS A 234 1.26 10.44 11.77
C CYS A 234 2.21 11.31 12.60
N GLU A 235 2.48 12.53 12.13
CA GLU A 235 3.42 13.43 12.79
C GLU A 235 2.74 14.18 13.94
N THR A 236 3.53 14.53 14.96
CA THR A 236 3.07 15.49 15.97
C THR A 236 2.96 16.86 15.33
N ARG A 237 1.81 17.51 15.46
CA ARG A 237 1.68 18.90 15.02
C ARG A 237 2.65 19.77 15.83
N PRO A 238 3.42 20.66 15.20
CA PRO A 238 4.07 21.71 15.94
C PRO A 238 2.98 22.51 16.67
N SER A 239 3.14 22.70 17.99
CA SER A 239 2.29 23.59 18.77
C SER A 239 2.32 24.98 18.13
N GLN A 240 1.15 25.48 17.74
CA GLN A 240 0.98 26.87 17.30
C GLN A 240 1.22 27.82 18.45
#